data_68f7065be7616abb94ab7ac8095adb78
#
_entry.id   68f7065be7616abb94ab7ac8095adb78
#
_cell.length_a   1.000
_cell.length_b   1.000
_cell.length_c   1.000
_cell.angle_alpha   90.00
_cell.angle_beta   90.00
_cell.angle_gamma   90.00
#
_symmetry.space_group_name_H-M   'P 1'
#
loop_
_entity.id
_entity.type
_entity.pdbx_description
1 polymer ?
#
loop_
_entity_poly.entity_id
_entity_poly.type
_entity_poly.pdbx_seq_one_letter_code
_entity_poly.pdbx_strand_id
1 'polypeptide(L)'
;MKKAMAALLMAMALPASAQTPRPMLDYASAAAIRDTCVAWAKERNLAVAVAVFDEAGKLLAFAQMDGAASAVGDFAQWKGRSAATIHVASAVTAEWGRGPPGLATWEGGLPVFSAQGAALGGVGVSGAQSAEDVACAKAGIAAAGLREAGDGDE
;
A
#
# COMPACT_ATOMS: atom_id res chain seq x y z
N MET A 1 -21.68 40.22 58.73
CA MET A 1 -20.53 40.13 57.81
C MET A 1 -20.59 38.70 57.18
N LYS A 2 -21.19 38.55 56.02
CA LYS A 2 -21.31 37.27 55.30
C LYS A 2 -20.35 37.29 54.12
N LYS A 3 -19.26 36.50 54.17
CA LYS A 3 -18.31 36.35 53.07
C LYS A 3 -18.90 35.30 52.09
N ALA A 4 -19.31 35.74 50.93
CA ALA A 4 -19.68 34.87 49.83
C ALA A 4 -18.40 34.35 49.15
N MET A 5 -18.16 33.07 49.22
CA MET A 5 -17.06 32.37 48.56
C MET A 5 -17.56 31.94 47.18
N ALA A 6 -17.16 32.64 46.12
CA ALA A 6 -17.45 32.30 44.76
C ALA A 6 -16.49 31.17 44.32
N ALA A 7 -17.02 29.96 44.14
CA ALA A 7 -16.28 28.85 43.57
C ALA A 7 -16.23 29.01 42.04
N LEU A 8 -15.06 29.30 41.48
CA LEU A 8 -14.79 29.38 40.05
C LEU A 8 -14.66 27.95 39.50
N LEU A 9 -15.72 27.41 38.89
CA LEU A 9 -15.66 26.17 38.13
C LEU A 9 -14.88 26.43 36.85
N MET A 10 -13.61 26.00 36.84
CA MET A 10 -12.79 25.98 35.64
C MET A 10 -13.21 24.74 34.81
N ALA A 11 -14.06 24.94 33.81
CA ALA A 11 -14.43 23.90 32.84
C ALA A 11 -13.17 23.56 32.03
N MET A 12 -12.58 22.39 32.28
CA MET A 12 -11.55 21.82 31.41
C MET A 12 -12.21 21.45 30.09
N ALA A 13 -12.05 22.30 29.09
CA ALA A 13 -12.38 21.96 27.70
C ALA A 13 -11.42 20.87 27.24
N LEU A 14 -11.92 19.63 27.14
CA LEU A 14 -11.18 18.56 26.45
C LEU A 14 -11.01 18.98 24.98
N PRO A 15 -9.80 18.82 24.41
CA PRO A 15 -9.61 19.11 23.00
C PRO A 15 -10.51 18.18 22.19
N ALA A 16 -11.49 18.74 21.51
CA ALA A 16 -12.30 18.01 20.55
C ALA A 16 -11.40 17.64 19.37
N SER A 17 -11.04 16.35 19.25
CA SER A 17 -10.38 15.86 18.04
C SER A 17 -11.40 15.92 16.90
N ALA A 18 -11.21 16.84 15.96
CA ALA A 18 -12.10 17.03 14.82
C ALA A 18 -12.05 15.87 13.82
N GLN A 19 -11.01 15.03 13.91
CA GLN A 19 -10.80 13.88 13.02
C GLN A 19 -10.16 12.72 13.79
N THR A 20 -10.51 11.49 13.37
CA THR A 20 -9.82 10.29 13.84
C THR A 20 -8.48 10.16 13.13
N PRO A 21 -7.35 9.99 13.85
CA PRO A 21 -6.07 9.68 13.22
C PRO A 21 -6.18 8.38 12.40
N ARG A 22 -5.66 8.40 11.17
CA ARG A 22 -5.56 7.22 10.31
C ARG A 22 -4.09 6.89 10.09
N PRO A 23 -3.69 5.63 10.20
CA PRO A 23 -2.35 5.22 9.79
C PRO A 23 -2.18 5.45 8.29
N MET A 24 -0.98 5.81 7.87
CA MET A 24 -0.62 6.05 6.48
C MET A 24 0.64 5.27 6.14
N LEU A 25 0.76 4.83 4.89
CA LEU A 25 2.02 4.33 4.36
C LEU A 25 2.98 5.52 4.22
N ASP A 26 4.07 5.51 4.96
CA ASP A 26 5.09 6.54 4.85
C ASP A 26 6.05 6.28 3.69
N TYR A 27 6.79 7.32 3.30
CA TYR A 27 7.75 7.23 2.19
C TYR A 27 8.88 6.23 2.49
N ALA A 28 9.35 6.12 3.73
CA ALA A 28 10.44 5.23 4.09
C ALA A 28 10.03 3.76 3.90
N SER A 29 8.83 3.39 4.34
CA SER A 29 8.25 2.06 4.12
C SER A 29 8.01 1.79 2.63
N ALA A 30 7.47 2.76 1.90
CA ALA A 30 7.25 2.63 0.45
C ALA A 30 8.56 2.45 -0.32
N ALA A 31 9.61 3.18 0.05
CA ALA A 31 10.93 3.03 -0.52
C ALA A 31 11.54 1.66 -0.19
N ALA A 32 11.40 1.17 1.04
CA ALA A 32 11.87 -0.15 1.46
C ALA A 32 11.18 -1.28 0.66
N ILE A 33 9.87 -1.19 0.44
CA ILE A 33 9.12 -2.13 -0.42
C ILE A 33 9.71 -2.16 -1.83
N ARG A 34 9.85 -0.98 -2.46
CA ARG A 34 10.41 -0.85 -3.81
C ARG A 34 11.83 -1.42 -3.88
N ASP A 35 12.72 -1.00 -3.00
CA ASP A 35 14.14 -1.33 -3.06
C ASP A 35 14.39 -2.81 -2.81
N THR A 36 13.65 -3.42 -1.87
CA THR A 36 13.72 -4.86 -1.61
C THR A 36 13.23 -5.67 -2.80
N CYS A 37 12.11 -5.30 -3.42
CA CYS A 37 11.61 -5.97 -4.63
C CYS A 37 12.64 -5.86 -5.78
N VAL A 38 13.23 -4.68 -6.01
CA VAL A 38 14.28 -4.49 -7.02
C VAL A 38 15.51 -5.38 -6.73
N ALA A 39 15.95 -5.45 -5.49
CA ALA A 39 17.06 -6.32 -5.09
C ALA A 39 16.72 -7.80 -5.31
N TRP A 40 15.52 -8.22 -4.89
CA TRP A 40 15.00 -9.58 -5.07
C TRP A 40 14.96 -9.99 -6.56
N ALA A 41 14.50 -9.10 -7.43
CA ALA A 41 14.42 -9.33 -8.88
C ALA A 41 15.83 -9.42 -9.50
N LYS A 42 16.74 -8.54 -9.08
CA LYS A 42 18.13 -8.52 -9.56
C LYS A 42 18.85 -9.82 -9.26
N GLU A 43 18.70 -10.39 -8.05
CA GLU A 43 19.29 -11.68 -7.68
C GLU A 43 18.81 -12.85 -8.56
N ARG A 44 17.67 -12.69 -9.22
CA ARG A 44 17.04 -13.69 -10.10
C ARG A 44 17.19 -13.39 -11.58
N ASN A 45 17.99 -12.38 -11.93
CA ASN A 45 18.16 -11.89 -13.30
C ASN A 45 16.82 -11.49 -13.96
N LEU A 46 15.89 -10.96 -13.18
CA LEU A 46 14.61 -10.42 -13.67
C LEU A 46 14.72 -8.90 -13.80
N ALA A 47 14.03 -8.35 -14.79
CA ALA A 47 13.92 -6.91 -15.01
C ALA A 47 12.46 -6.48 -14.89
N VAL A 48 12.12 -5.83 -13.77
CA VAL A 48 10.74 -5.46 -13.42
C VAL A 48 10.58 -3.96 -13.21
N ALA A 49 9.32 -3.51 -13.21
CA ALA A 49 8.90 -2.24 -12.62
C ALA A 49 8.13 -2.49 -11.33
N VAL A 50 8.34 -1.61 -10.35
CA VAL A 50 7.69 -1.63 -9.04
C VAL A 50 7.07 -0.27 -8.78
N ALA A 51 5.80 -0.23 -8.37
CA ALA A 51 5.07 0.98 -8.04
C ALA A 51 4.34 0.83 -6.71
N VAL A 52 4.58 1.72 -5.75
CA VAL A 52 3.99 1.69 -4.40
C VAL A 52 3.11 2.92 -4.21
N PHE A 53 1.88 2.70 -3.77
CA PHE A 53 0.85 3.70 -3.60
C PHE A 53 0.34 3.77 -2.16
N ASP A 54 -0.10 4.94 -1.73
CA ASP A 54 -0.89 5.07 -0.50
C ASP A 54 -2.34 4.61 -0.70
N GLU A 55 -3.12 4.57 0.38
CA GLU A 55 -4.55 4.17 0.37
C GLU A 55 -5.42 5.05 -0.55
N ALA A 56 -5.03 6.31 -0.78
CA ALA A 56 -5.71 7.21 -1.70
C ALA A 56 -5.32 6.99 -3.18
N GLY A 57 -4.45 6.02 -3.46
CA GLY A 57 -3.95 5.73 -4.81
C GLY A 57 -2.95 6.76 -5.33
N LYS A 58 -2.24 7.45 -4.42
CA LYS A 58 -1.16 8.37 -4.75
C LYS A 58 0.18 7.63 -4.77
N LEU A 59 0.93 7.80 -5.84
CA LEU A 59 2.25 7.17 -6.01
C LEU A 59 3.24 7.74 -4.99
N LEU A 60 3.84 6.86 -4.19
CA LEU A 60 4.85 7.19 -3.19
C LEU A 60 6.26 6.82 -3.64
N ALA A 61 6.42 5.64 -4.25
CA ALA A 61 7.71 5.16 -4.74
C ALA A 61 7.55 4.39 -6.05
N PHE A 62 8.52 4.55 -6.95
CA PHE A 62 8.54 3.87 -8.25
C PHE A 62 9.97 3.54 -8.65
N ALA A 63 10.14 2.41 -9.30
CA ALA A 63 11.35 2.06 -10.04
C ALA A 63 10.98 1.22 -11.26
N GLN A 64 11.69 1.44 -12.36
CA GLN A 64 11.70 0.55 -13.52
C GLN A 64 13.15 0.20 -13.80
N MET A 65 13.46 -1.10 -13.78
CA MET A 65 14.82 -1.59 -13.99
C MET A 65 15.22 -1.50 -15.46
N ASP A 66 16.52 -1.33 -15.69
CA ASP A 66 17.10 -1.44 -17.03
C ASP A 66 16.81 -2.83 -17.60
N GLY A 67 16.46 -2.88 -18.89
CA GLY A 67 16.08 -4.11 -19.57
C GLY A 67 14.62 -4.52 -19.41
N ALA A 68 13.84 -3.87 -18.54
CA ALA A 68 12.40 -4.05 -18.49
C ALA A 68 11.71 -3.45 -19.72
N ALA A 69 10.68 -4.10 -20.26
CA ALA A 69 9.93 -3.59 -21.37
C ALA A 69 9.27 -2.24 -21.03
N SER A 70 9.17 -1.32 -21.97
CA SER A 70 8.72 0.06 -21.71
C SER A 70 7.33 0.15 -21.08
N ALA A 71 6.41 -0.75 -21.43
CA ALA A 71 5.03 -0.75 -20.92
C ALA A 71 4.88 -1.29 -19.49
N VAL A 72 5.87 -2.01 -18.96
CA VAL A 72 5.70 -2.66 -17.63
C VAL A 72 5.63 -1.66 -16.49
N GLY A 73 6.16 -0.45 -16.67
CA GLY A 73 6.00 0.64 -15.71
C GLY A 73 4.54 1.05 -15.52
N ASP A 74 3.79 1.15 -16.61
CA ASP A 74 2.36 1.47 -16.58
C ASP A 74 1.56 0.31 -15.99
N PHE A 75 1.92 -0.94 -16.32
CA PHE A 75 1.28 -2.12 -15.75
C PHE A 75 1.51 -2.25 -14.25
N ALA A 76 2.72 -1.98 -13.76
CA ALA A 76 3.01 -1.96 -12.33
C ALA A 76 2.18 -0.89 -11.61
N GLN A 77 2.08 0.31 -12.19
CA GLN A 77 1.27 1.39 -11.62
C GLN A 77 -0.23 1.03 -11.61
N TRP A 78 -0.76 0.48 -12.68
CA TRP A 78 -2.15 0.04 -12.75
C TRP A 78 -2.47 -1.03 -11.68
N LYS A 79 -1.65 -2.08 -11.58
CA LYS A 79 -1.80 -3.14 -10.58
C LYS A 79 -1.71 -2.61 -9.14
N GLY A 80 -0.68 -1.79 -8.85
CA GLY A 80 -0.45 -1.25 -7.51
C GLY A 80 -1.54 -0.28 -7.08
N ARG A 81 -1.98 0.63 -7.96
CA ARG A 81 -3.05 1.57 -7.66
C ARG A 81 -4.39 0.87 -7.43
N SER A 82 -4.70 -0.15 -8.24
CA SER A 82 -5.90 -0.98 -8.06
C SER A 82 -5.89 -1.65 -6.68
N ALA A 83 -4.81 -2.35 -6.33
CA ALA A 83 -4.69 -3.02 -5.04
C ALA A 83 -4.75 -2.04 -3.86
N ALA A 84 -4.13 -0.86 -3.97
CA ALA A 84 -4.13 0.17 -2.94
C ALA A 84 -5.53 0.72 -2.62
N THR A 85 -6.36 0.93 -3.64
CA THR A 85 -7.66 1.60 -3.49
C THR A 85 -8.82 0.68 -3.23
N ILE A 86 -8.67 -0.61 -3.54
CA ILE A 86 -9.72 -1.64 -3.35
C ILE A 86 -9.38 -2.54 -2.16
N HIS A 87 -8.12 -2.53 -1.72
CA HIS A 87 -7.57 -3.37 -0.63
C HIS A 87 -7.65 -4.88 -0.93
N VAL A 88 -7.60 -5.24 -2.22
CA VAL A 88 -7.68 -6.61 -2.72
C VAL A 88 -6.56 -6.87 -3.71
N ALA A 89 -5.97 -8.06 -3.65
CA ALA A 89 -4.96 -8.48 -4.61
C ALA A 89 -5.51 -8.52 -6.04
N SER A 90 -4.70 -8.12 -7.02
CA SER A 90 -5.15 -8.09 -8.42
C SER A 90 -5.40 -9.47 -9.02
N ALA A 91 -4.90 -10.54 -8.41
CA ALA A 91 -5.29 -11.92 -8.72
C ALA A 91 -6.79 -12.15 -8.48
N VAL A 92 -7.32 -11.67 -7.35
CA VAL A 92 -8.75 -11.80 -7.01
C VAL A 92 -9.62 -10.93 -7.91
N THR A 93 -9.19 -9.69 -8.18
CA THR A 93 -9.95 -8.81 -9.09
C THR A 93 -9.94 -9.30 -10.55
N ALA A 94 -8.96 -10.10 -10.94
CA ALA A 94 -8.93 -10.77 -12.24
C ALA A 94 -10.11 -11.75 -12.43
N GLU A 95 -10.57 -12.38 -11.35
CA GLU A 95 -11.70 -13.32 -11.36
C GLU A 95 -13.06 -12.61 -11.47
N TRP A 96 -13.13 -11.32 -11.15
CA TRP A 96 -14.38 -10.55 -11.26
C TRP A 96 -14.78 -10.24 -12.71
N GLY A 97 -13.90 -10.51 -13.67
CA GLY A 97 -14.11 -10.28 -15.08
C GLY A 97 -14.01 -8.79 -15.43
N ARG A 98 -15.11 -8.17 -15.88
CA ARG A 98 -15.12 -6.74 -16.23
C ARG A 98 -15.45 -5.90 -15.01
N GLY A 99 -14.51 -5.02 -14.64
CA GLY A 99 -14.66 -4.04 -13.57
C GLY A 99 -14.72 -2.60 -14.07
N PRO A 100 -14.85 -1.63 -13.15
CA PRO A 100 -14.74 -0.22 -13.46
C PRO A 100 -13.34 0.13 -14.00
N PRO A 101 -13.21 1.25 -14.72
CA PRO A 101 -11.90 1.73 -15.16
C PRO A 101 -10.92 1.83 -13.98
N GLY A 102 -9.71 1.30 -14.17
CA GLY A 102 -8.67 1.29 -13.14
C GLY A 102 -8.58 0.00 -12.32
N LEU A 103 -9.59 -0.87 -12.38
CA LEU A 103 -9.52 -2.20 -11.76
C LEU A 103 -8.50 -3.08 -12.49
N ALA A 104 -7.46 -3.54 -11.79
CA ALA A 104 -6.47 -4.42 -12.39
C ALA A 104 -6.98 -5.87 -12.47
N THR A 105 -6.78 -6.47 -13.63
CA THR A 105 -7.20 -7.85 -13.93
C THR A 105 -6.02 -8.76 -14.26
N TRP A 106 -4.79 -8.33 -13.96
CA TRP A 106 -3.57 -9.14 -14.04
C TRP A 106 -2.90 -9.19 -12.68
N GLU A 107 -2.41 -10.36 -12.29
CA GLU A 107 -1.69 -10.58 -11.05
C GLU A 107 -0.42 -9.73 -10.95
N GLY A 108 0.06 -9.52 -9.71
CA GLY A 108 1.24 -8.72 -9.40
C GLY A 108 0.93 -7.44 -8.63
N GLY A 109 -0.36 -7.15 -8.35
CA GLY A 109 -0.79 -6.10 -7.44
C GLY A 109 -1.21 -6.68 -6.09
N LEU A 110 -0.63 -6.18 -5.00
CA LEU A 110 -0.95 -6.60 -3.64
C LEU A 110 -1.32 -5.39 -2.78
N PRO A 111 -2.35 -5.49 -1.94
CA PRO A 111 -2.64 -4.49 -0.92
C PRO A 111 -1.56 -4.52 0.17
N VAL A 112 -1.42 -3.42 0.89
CA VAL A 112 -0.47 -3.27 1.99
C VAL A 112 -1.23 -2.88 3.24
N PHE A 113 -1.08 -3.69 4.30
CA PHE A 113 -1.69 -3.47 5.61
C PHE A 113 -0.65 -3.30 6.71
N SER A 114 -1.01 -2.57 7.74
CA SER A 114 -0.24 -2.54 8.99
C SER A 114 -0.31 -3.90 9.70
N ALA A 115 0.56 -4.11 10.69
CA ALA A 115 0.51 -5.28 11.55
C ALA A 115 -0.84 -5.44 12.30
N GLN A 116 -1.57 -4.32 12.49
CA GLN A 116 -2.89 -4.27 13.13
C GLN A 116 -4.06 -4.34 12.13
N GLY A 117 -3.81 -4.68 10.86
CA GLY A 117 -4.84 -4.88 9.84
C GLY A 117 -5.39 -3.58 9.20
N ALA A 118 -4.84 -2.41 9.51
CA ALA A 118 -5.26 -1.17 8.84
C ALA A 118 -4.71 -1.12 7.41
N ALA A 119 -5.57 -0.83 6.42
CA ALA A 119 -5.14 -0.61 5.05
C ALA A 119 -4.25 0.63 4.96
N LEU A 120 -3.10 0.50 4.32
CA LEU A 120 -2.10 1.56 4.16
C LEU A 120 -1.88 1.95 2.70
N GLY A 121 -2.12 1.03 1.77
CA GLY A 121 -1.88 1.27 0.35
C GLY A 121 -1.76 -0.01 -0.45
N GLY A 122 -0.92 0.00 -1.48
CA GLY A 122 -0.68 -1.16 -2.32
C GLY A 122 0.62 -1.05 -3.12
N VAL A 123 1.10 -2.20 -3.57
CA VAL A 123 2.25 -2.32 -4.46
C VAL A 123 1.88 -3.11 -5.70
N GLY A 124 2.37 -2.66 -6.85
CA GLY A 124 2.26 -3.38 -8.12
C GLY A 124 3.62 -3.66 -8.70
N VAL A 125 3.79 -4.87 -9.20
CA VAL A 125 4.99 -5.33 -9.91
C VAL A 125 4.60 -5.86 -11.27
N SER A 126 5.43 -5.61 -12.26
CA SER A 126 5.27 -6.13 -13.62
C SER A 126 6.62 -6.28 -14.29
N GLY A 127 6.76 -7.28 -15.15
CA GLY A 127 7.95 -7.51 -15.96
C GLY A 127 8.47 -8.94 -15.94
N ALA A 128 7.98 -9.77 -15.02
CA ALA A 128 8.31 -11.18 -14.93
C ALA A 128 7.04 -12.05 -15.12
N GLN A 129 7.10 -13.33 -14.80
CA GLN A 129 5.90 -14.17 -14.70
C GLN A 129 5.05 -13.69 -13.52
N SER A 130 3.71 -13.84 -13.60
CA SER A 130 2.81 -13.34 -12.56
C SER A 130 3.18 -13.80 -11.15
N ALA A 131 3.57 -15.06 -10.99
CA ALA A 131 4.00 -15.58 -9.69
C ALA A 131 5.28 -14.92 -9.17
N GLU A 132 6.20 -14.52 -10.04
CA GLU A 132 7.43 -13.82 -9.70
C GLU A 132 7.15 -12.35 -9.36
N ASP A 133 6.25 -11.68 -10.12
CA ASP A 133 5.76 -10.33 -9.80
C ASP A 133 5.16 -10.30 -8.39
N VAL A 134 4.30 -11.27 -8.05
CA VAL A 134 3.71 -11.43 -6.72
C VAL A 134 4.77 -11.71 -5.66
N ALA A 135 5.71 -12.62 -5.91
CA ALA A 135 6.77 -12.96 -4.95
C ALA A 135 7.69 -11.76 -4.65
N CYS A 136 7.99 -10.95 -5.67
CA CYS A 136 8.75 -9.70 -5.52
C CYS A 136 8.00 -8.70 -4.62
N ALA A 137 6.69 -8.49 -4.86
CA ALA A 137 5.85 -7.63 -4.05
C ALA A 137 5.80 -8.09 -2.59
N LYS A 138 5.60 -9.40 -2.35
CA LYS A 138 5.60 -10.01 -1.00
C LYS A 138 6.92 -9.80 -0.27
N ALA A 139 8.05 -10.02 -0.94
CA ALA A 139 9.36 -9.79 -0.34
C ALA A 139 9.52 -8.32 0.12
N GLY A 140 9.07 -7.37 -0.68
CA GLY A 140 9.09 -5.95 -0.34
C GLY A 140 8.22 -5.62 0.87
N ILE A 141 6.96 -6.08 0.88
CA ILE A 141 6.00 -5.85 1.97
C ILE A 141 6.54 -6.41 3.29
N ALA A 142 7.03 -7.65 3.27
CA ALA A 142 7.58 -8.32 4.45
C ALA A 142 8.80 -7.59 5.02
N ALA A 143 9.72 -7.12 4.15
CA ALA A 143 10.90 -6.37 4.58
C ALA A 143 10.56 -5.02 5.24
N ALA A 144 9.44 -4.42 4.89
CA ALA A 144 8.93 -3.22 5.56
C ALA A 144 8.19 -3.52 6.89
N GLY A 145 8.08 -4.79 7.31
CA GLY A 145 7.34 -5.20 8.49
C GLY A 145 5.82 -5.08 8.35
N LEU A 146 5.33 -5.12 7.11
CA LEU A 146 3.92 -4.94 6.74
C LEU A 146 3.31 -6.27 6.25
N ARG A 147 2.01 -6.29 6.02
CA ARG A 147 1.23 -7.48 5.63
C ARG A 147 0.52 -7.24 4.30
N GLU A 148 0.28 -8.33 3.55
CA GLU A 148 -0.47 -8.34 2.28
C GLU A 148 -1.95 -8.70 2.44
N ALA A 149 -2.37 -9.15 3.62
CA ALA A 149 -3.75 -9.50 3.96
C ALA A 149 -4.24 -8.70 5.16
N GLY A 150 -5.50 -8.32 5.16
CA GLY A 150 -6.20 -7.73 6.29
C GLY A 150 -6.59 -8.78 7.34
N ASP A 151 -7.07 -8.34 8.51
CA ASP A 151 -7.64 -9.24 9.50
C ASP A 151 -9.03 -9.71 9.00
N GLY A 152 -9.13 -10.95 8.54
CA GLY A 152 -10.36 -11.55 8.02
C GLY A 152 -10.25 -12.23 6.66
N ASP A 153 -9.07 -12.21 6.05
CA ASP A 153 -8.80 -12.83 4.75
C ASP A 153 -8.15 -14.23 4.87
N GLU A 154 -8.32 -14.94 6.03
CA GLU A 154 -7.91 -16.33 6.24
C GLU A 154 -9.05 -17.32 5.99
#